data_96e238b9b2b09c1b5da9df97a7b61d40
#
_entry.id   96e238b9b2b09c1b5da9df97a7b61d40
#
_cell.length_a   1.000
_cell.length_b   1.000
_cell.length_c   1.000
_cell.angle_alpha   90.00
_cell.angle_beta   90.00
_cell.angle_gamma   90.00
#
_symmetry.space_group_name_H-M   'P 1'
#
loop_
_entity.id
_entity.type
_entity.pdbx_description
1 polymer ?
#
loop_
_entity_poly.entity_id
_entity_poly.type
_entity_poly.pdbx_seq_one_letter_code
_entity_poly.pdbx_strand_id
1 'polypeptide(L)'
;PRKNWSSFIVWNCAHPSNRSVDPKFIGDADAATLHRFLWLKDDEIGELSPRWNWLVGEYDKPADDINVLHWTLGGPYFEEYANTEFSSEWKKAFESMKYCKQLQ
;
A
#
# COMPACT_ATOMS: atom_id res chain seq x y z
N PRO A 1 4.46 -15.14 5.76
CA PRO A 1 3.06 -14.79 5.46
C PRO A 1 2.99 -13.53 4.61
N ARG A 2 2.13 -13.56 3.56
CA ARG A 2 1.94 -12.44 2.62
C ARG A 2 1.06 -11.35 3.24
N LYS A 3 1.49 -10.75 4.37
CA LYS A 3 0.77 -9.70 5.09
C LYS A 3 1.15 -8.32 4.52
N ASN A 4 0.17 -7.45 4.28
CA ASN A 4 0.31 -6.08 3.75
C ASN A 4 0.93 -5.98 2.33
N TRP A 5 1.08 -7.10 1.62
CA TRP A 5 1.65 -7.09 0.27
C TRP A 5 0.76 -6.35 -0.74
N SER A 6 -0.55 -6.36 -0.53
CA SER A 6 -1.52 -5.70 -1.41
C SER A 6 -1.61 -4.18 -1.25
N SER A 7 -0.91 -3.58 -0.29
CA SER A 7 -0.97 -2.12 -0.06
C SER A 7 -0.14 -1.29 -1.04
N PHE A 8 0.92 -1.89 -1.61
CA PHE A 8 1.69 -1.28 -2.69
C PHE A 8 2.26 -2.37 -3.60
N ILE A 9 1.88 -2.36 -4.88
CA ILE A 9 2.22 -3.42 -5.83
C ILE A 9 2.71 -2.83 -7.14
N VAL A 10 3.78 -3.40 -7.69
CA VAL A 10 4.22 -3.16 -9.08
C VAL A 10 3.98 -4.43 -9.88
N TRP A 11 3.10 -4.36 -10.88
CA TRP A 11 2.72 -5.49 -11.70
C TRP A 11 3.57 -5.60 -12.97
N ASN A 12 4.16 -6.77 -13.20
CA ASN A 12 4.67 -7.12 -14.53
C ASN A 12 3.53 -7.65 -15.39
N CYS A 13 2.85 -6.75 -16.12
CA CYS A 13 1.71 -7.10 -16.97
C CYS A 13 2.09 -7.98 -18.17
N ALA A 14 3.37 -8.07 -18.53
CA ALA A 14 3.86 -8.97 -19.58
C ALA A 14 4.04 -10.42 -19.12
N HIS A 15 4.10 -10.65 -17.79
CA HIS A 15 4.32 -11.98 -17.24
C HIS A 15 3.12 -12.90 -17.50
N PRO A 16 3.33 -14.14 -17.97
CA PRO A 16 2.23 -15.06 -18.33
C PRO A 16 1.24 -15.32 -17.18
N SER A 17 1.74 -15.50 -15.95
CA SER A 17 0.91 -15.73 -14.77
C SER A 17 -0.05 -14.57 -14.48
N ASN A 18 0.38 -13.31 -14.71
CA ASN A 18 -0.47 -12.13 -14.52
C ASN A 18 -1.49 -11.96 -15.65
N ARG A 19 -1.20 -12.44 -16.85
CA ARG A 19 -2.15 -12.40 -17.98
C ARG A 19 -3.35 -13.33 -17.80
N SER A 20 -3.27 -14.32 -16.92
CA SER A 20 -4.39 -15.21 -16.59
C SER A 20 -5.45 -14.54 -15.70
N VAL A 21 -5.13 -13.39 -15.10
CA VAL A 21 -6.03 -12.65 -14.23
C VAL A 21 -6.91 -11.71 -15.06
N ASP A 22 -8.03 -12.22 -15.50
CA ASP A 22 -9.06 -11.50 -16.22
C ASP A 22 -10.28 -11.19 -15.34
N PRO A 23 -11.27 -10.41 -15.81
CA PRO A 23 -12.47 -10.10 -15.03
C PRO A 23 -13.26 -11.34 -14.58
N LYS A 24 -13.28 -12.42 -15.38
CA LYS A 24 -13.92 -13.67 -15.01
C LYS A 24 -13.19 -14.34 -13.84
N PHE A 25 -11.87 -14.45 -13.94
CA PHE A 25 -11.04 -14.99 -12.85
C PHE A 25 -11.30 -14.23 -11.54
N ILE A 26 -11.30 -12.88 -11.58
CA ILE A 26 -11.53 -12.04 -10.39
C ILE A 26 -12.92 -12.27 -9.81
N GLY A 27 -13.94 -12.44 -10.66
CA GLY A 27 -15.31 -12.67 -10.22
C GLY A 27 -15.53 -14.04 -9.59
N ASP A 28 -14.78 -15.05 -10.03
CA ASP A 28 -14.92 -16.44 -9.58
C ASP A 28 -13.97 -16.79 -8.40
N ALA A 29 -12.88 -16.03 -8.23
CA ALA A 29 -11.86 -16.31 -7.22
C ALA A 29 -12.36 -15.97 -5.80
N ASP A 30 -11.94 -16.76 -4.83
CA ASP A 30 -12.18 -16.46 -3.42
C ASP A 30 -11.26 -15.35 -2.89
N ALA A 31 -11.62 -14.77 -1.75
CA ALA A 31 -10.86 -13.70 -1.12
C ALA A 31 -9.41 -14.10 -0.80
N ALA A 32 -9.17 -15.34 -0.38
CA ALA A 32 -7.82 -15.81 -0.06
C ALA A 32 -6.94 -15.86 -1.31
N THR A 33 -7.49 -16.32 -2.43
CA THR A 33 -6.80 -16.34 -3.73
C THR A 33 -6.40 -14.94 -4.15
N LEU A 34 -7.33 -13.96 -4.06
CA LEU A 34 -7.05 -12.58 -4.46
C LEU A 34 -6.06 -11.88 -3.52
N HIS A 35 -6.28 -11.95 -2.21
CA HIS A 35 -5.41 -11.25 -1.22
C HIS A 35 -4.03 -11.87 -1.06
N ARG A 36 -3.85 -13.14 -1.38
CA ARG A 36 -2.57 -13.84 -1.28
C ARG A 36 -1.88 -14.06 -2.61
N PHE A 37 -2.47 -13.58 -3.71
CA PHE A 37 -1.92 -13.75 -5.06
C PHE A 37 -1.62 -15.22 -5.39
N LEU A 38 -2.58 -16.13 -5.11
CA LEU A 38 -2.33 -17.57 -5.20
C LEU A 38 -2.16 -18.08 -6.64
N TRP A 39 -2.39 -17.25 -7.64
CA TRP A 39 -2.03 -17.54 -9.04
C TRP A 39 -0.54 -17.36 -9.33
N LEU A 40 0.22 -16.80 -8.39
CA LEU A 40 1.67 -16.61 -8.48
C LEU A 40 2.40 -17.60 -7.56
N LYS A 41 3.50 -18.16 -8.04
CA LYS A 41 4.46 -18.90 -7.22
C LYS A 41 5.28 -17.92 -6.37
N ASP A 42 5.91 -18.40 -5.32
CA ASP A 42 6.70 -17.52 -4.44
C ASP A 42 7.94 -16.94 -5.15
N ASP A 43 8.52 -17.67 -6.11
CA ASP A 43 9.64 -17.22 -6.93
C ASP A 43 9.25 -16.21 -8.04
N GLU A 44 7.95 -16.04 -8.30
CA GLU A 44 7.41 -15.04 -9.22
C GLU A 44 7.10 -13.69 -8.53
N ILE A 45 7.27 -13.62 -7.21
CA ILE A 45 7.02 -12.42 -6.40
C ILE A 45 8.34 -11.86 -5.90
N GLY A 46 8.70 -10.68 -6.39
CA GLY A 46 9.86 -9.94 -5.92
C GLY A 46 9.56 -9.05 -4.71
N GLU A 47 10.59 -8.61 -4.04
CA GLU A 47 10.50 -7.70 -2.91
C GLU A 47 10.84 -6.26 -3.33
N LEU A 48 10.06 -5.31 -2.83
CA LEU A 48 10.36 -3.88 -2.94
C LEU A 48 10.98 -3.39 -1.62
N SER A 49 11.86 -2.39 -1.72
CA SER A 49 12.39 -1.73 -0.54
C SER A 49 11.24 -1.19 0.34
N PRO A 50 11.33 -1.31 1.68
CA PRO A 50 10.33 -0.77 2.61
C PRO A 50 10.01 0.72 2.41
N ARG A 51 10.92 1.50 1.81
CA ARG A 51 10.72 2.91 1.46
C ARG A 51 9.49 3.17 0.57
N TRP A 52 9.03 2.16 -0.18
CA TRP A 52 7.85 2.24 -1.06
C TRP A 52 6.54 1.89 -0.35
N ASN A 53 6.61 1.43 0.89
CA ASN A 53 5.43 1.15 1.72
C ASN A 53 5.84 1.16 3.19
N TRP A 54 6.27 2.33 3.66
CA TRP A 54 6.68 2.51 5.05
C TRP A 54 5.48 2.43 5.97
N LEU A 55 5.41 1.39 6.80
CA LEU A 55 4.31 1.15 7.73
C LEU A 55 4.53 1.96 9.01
N VAL A 56 3.88 3.11 9.08
CA VAL A 56 3.98 4.02 10.24
C VAL A 56 3.48 3.33 11.50
N GLY A 57 4.31 3.33 12.54
CA GLY A 57 4.04 2.67 13.81
C GLY A 57 4.35 1.17 13.87
N GLU A 58 4.73 0.55 12.74
CA GLU A 58 5.14 -0.85 12.67
C GLU A 58 6.66 -1.03 12.51
N TYR A 59 7.35 -0.03 11.95
CA TYR A 59 8.79 -0.05 11.77
C TYR A 59 9.49 0.80 12.85
N ASP A 60 10.53 0.26 13.47
CA ASP A 60 11.22 0.88 14.62
C ASP A 60 12.07 2.11 14.26
N LYS A 61 12.49 2.22 13.02
CA LYS A 61 13.34 3.33 12.56
C LYS A 61 12.87 3.81 11.20
N PRO A 62 12.66 5.13 11.01
CA PRO A 62 12.43 5.66 9.68
C PRO A 62 13.65 5.40 8.79
N ALA A 63 13.42 4.89 7.59
CA ALA A 63 14.45 4.87 6.56
C ALA A 63 14.67 6.31 6.09
N ASP A 64 15.93 6.67 5.84
CA ASP A 64 16.20 7.86 5.05
C ASP A 64 15.55 7.68 3.67
N ASP A 65 14.91 8.74 3.16
CA ASP A 65 14.33 8.76 1.82
C ASP A 65 13.12 7.80 1.66
N ILE A 66 12.07 8.01 2.46
CA ILE A 66 10.77 7.32 2.32
C ILE A 66 9.99 7.93 1.15
N ASN A 67 9.48 7.08 0.27
CA ASN A 67 8.69 7.48 -0.89
C ASN A 67 7.17 7.39 -0.64
N VAL A 68 6.74 6.40 0.14
CA VAL A 68 5.32 6.18 0.46
C VAL A 68 5.15 5.88 1.93
N LEU A 69 4.31 6.67 2.59
CA LEU A 69 3.90 6.49 3.99
C LEU A 69 2.55 5.79 4.04
N HIS A 70 2.45 4.74 4.85
CA HIS A 70 1.23 3.98 5.05
C HIS A 70 0.89 3.90 6.54
N TRP A 71 -0.19 4.57 6.93
CA TRP A 71 -0.70 4.54 8.32
C TRP A 71 -1.60 3.32 8.52
N THR A 72 -0.98 2.15 8.73
CA THR A 72 -1.68 0.86 8.82
C THR A 72 -2.50 0.70 10.10
N LEU A 73 -2.09 1.35 11.19
CA LEU A 73 -2.78 1.31 12.49
C LEU A 73 -3.93 2.33 12.57
N GLY A 74 -3.76 3.47 11.90
CA GLY A 74 -4.72 4.57 11.87
C GLY A 74 -4.03 5.88 11.54
N GLY A 75 -4.72 6.74 10.81
CA GLY A 75 -4.17 8.03 10.37
C GLY A 75 -4.32 9.14 11.42
N PRO A 76 -3.58 10.25 11.26
CA PRO A 76 -3.58 11.40 12.19
C PRO A 76 -4.92 12.14 12.30
N TYR A 77 -5.95 11.70 11.60
CA TYR A 77 -7.33 12.17 11.73
C TYR A 77 -8.08 11.53 12.92
N PHE A 78 -7.55 10.46 13.49
CA PHE A 78 -8.01 9.93 14.78
C PHE A 78 -7.24 10.59 15.91
N GLU A 79 -7.90 10.88 17.02
CA GLU A 79 -7.30 11.57 18.17
C GLU A 79 -6.11 10.80 18.75
N GLU A 80 -6.23 9.49 18.90
CA GLU A 80 -5.17 8.60 19.39
C GLU A 80 -3.92 8.58 18.50
N TYR A 81 -4.05 8.91 17.20
CA TYR A 81 -2.93 8.94 16.25
C TYR A 81 -2.54 10.35 15.80
N ALA A 82 -3.09 11.40 16.41
CA ALA A 82 -2.88 12.79 15.99
C ALA A 82 -1.40 13.24 16.02
N ASN A 83 -0.58 12.62 16.87
CA ASN A 83 0.84 12.90 17.06
C ASN A 83 1.74 11.71 16.68
N THR A 84 1.25 10.79 15.86
CA THR A 84 2.08 9.69 15.36
C THR A 84 3.20 10.22 14.46
N GLU A 85 4.20 9.37 14.24
CA GLU A 85 5.29 9.64 13.32
C GLU A 85 4.76 10.08 11.95
N PHE A 86 5.41 11.06 11.32
CA PHE A 86 5.01 11.66 10.04
C PHE A 86 3.60 12.28 9.99
N SER A 87 2.98 12.57 11.13
CA SER A 87 1.65 13.22 11.15
C SER A 87 1.64 14.59 10.45
N SER A 88 2.78 15.31 10.46
CA SER A 88 2.93 16.59 9.75
C SER A 88 2.83 16.44 8.23
N GLU A 89 3.38 15.38 7.67
CA GLU A 89 3.32 15.06 6.24
C GLU A 89 1.89 14.78 5.81
N TRP A 90 1.16 14.00 6.59
CA TRP A 90 -0.26 13.74 6.36
C TRP A 90 -1.09 15.04 6.38
N LYS A 91 -0.87 15.88 7.41
CA LYS A 91 -1.59 17.17 7.57
C LYS A 91 -1.32 18.10 6.38
N LYS A 92 -0.07 18.21 5.92
CA LYS A 92 0.30 18.98 4.73
C LYS A 92 -0.41 18.48 3.47
N ALA A 93 -0.44 17.17 3.25
CA ALA A 93 -1.14 16.58 2.10
C ALA A 93 -2.64 16.83 2.17
N PHE A 94 -3.25 16.72 3.35
CA PHE A 94 -4.67 16.99 3.57
C PHE A 94 -5.03 18.46 3.28
N GLU A 95 -4.21 19.41 3.75
CA GLU A 95 -4.43 20.85 3.46
C GLU A 95 -4.28 21.14 1.95
N SER A 96 -3.27 20.57 1.28
CA SER A 96 -3.13 20.70 -0.19
C SER A 96 -4.36 20.20 -0.93
N MET A 97 -4.97 19.09 -0.49
CA MET A 97 -6.19 18.55 -1.10
C MET A 97 -7.37 19.54 -0.99
N LYS A 98 -7.50 20.27 0.13
CA LYS A 98 -8.55 21.27 0.30
C LYS A 98 -8.43 22.41 -0.72
N TYR A 99 -7.21 22.87 -1.01
CA TYR A 99 -6.97 23.90 -2.03
C TYR A 99 -7.39 23.45 -3.42
N CYS A 100 -7.11 22.21 -3.80
CA CYS A 100 -7.54 21.67 -5.09
C CYS A 100 -9.05 21.64 -5.28
N LYS A 101 -9.83 21.41 -4.21
CA LYS A 101 -11.30 21.44 -4.28
C LYS A 101 -11.90 22.83 -4.43
N GLN A 102 -11.17 23.90 -4.10
CA GLN A 102 -11.64 25.28 -4.26
C GLN A 102 -11.43 25.83 -5.68
N LEU A 103 -10.68 25.11 -6.52
CA LEU A 103 -10.38 25.48 -7.91
C LEU A 103 -11.27 24.77 -8.95
N GLN A 104 -12.23 23.95 -8.52
CA GLN A 104 -13.26 23.29 -9.33
C GLN A 104 -14.63 23.93 -9.11
#